data_75b7c70e9e925f05a3e71f7579b5d795
#
_entry.id   75b7c70e9e925f05a3e71f7579b5d795
#
_cell.length_a   1.000
_cell.length_b   1.000
_cell.length_c   1.000
_cell.angle_alpha   90.00
_cell.angle_beta   90.00
_cell.angle_gamma   90.00
#
_symmetry.space_group_name_H-M   'P 1'
#
loop_
_entity.id
_entity.type
_entity.pdbx_description
1 polymer ?
#
loop_
_entity_poly.entity_id
_entity_poly.type
_entity_poly.pdbx_seq_one_letter_code
_entity_poly.pdbx_strand_id
1 'polypeptide(L)'
;MVTTEQRKKRLPPEIFDLPVEKMREGYYTDAYFNHARDTLLADGRRPRVVMQVFQKHDSVLGGMDEAIAVLRLCSHDWEALTVHALYDGDEVSARETVMTIEGDYTLFAHLETVYLGVLARRTLVATNTRRVIEAANQKPIIFMPARHDHHRIQTGDGYAAYVAGGTVGFPIGVTTDAQASWWGGKGVGTVPHALISAYGGNTVLAATKFAEWAAREAADINVTVLVDFENNSVETALEVARALGQRLWGVRLDTSETLVDRSLWEEMGDFKPTGVNERLVWKVREALDQAGFERVKIVASGGFDADKIREFEENRVPVDSYGVGSALIRGENDFTADIVLTDGLPSAKVGRRYRPNERLELVV
;
A
#
# COMPACT_ATOMS: atom_id res chain seq x y z
N MET A 1 14.12 0.96 13.22
CA MET A 1 13.96 -0.52 13.23
C MET A 1 12.81 -0.82 14.18
N VAL A 2 11.72 -1.40 13.67
CA VAL A 2 10.65 -1.94 14.52
C VAL A 2 11.22 -3.18 15.19
N THR A 3 11.29 -3.18 16.52
CA THR A 3 11.79 -4.35 17.27
C THR A 3 10.82 -5.52 17.15
N THR A 4 11.29 -6.74 17.34
CA THR A 4 10.47 -7.97 17.31
C THR A 4 9.28 -7.89 18.29
N GLU A 5 9.40 -7.15 19.40
CA GLU A 5 8.31 -6.88 20.35
C GLU A 5 7.26 -5.90 19.82
N GLN A 6 7.64 -4.92 18.99
CA GLN A 6 6.69 -4.01 18.33
C GLN A 6 5.89 -4.69 17.22
N ARG A 7 6.41 -5.77 16.61
CA ARG A 7 5.71 -6.59 15.61
C ARG A 7 4.53 -7.38 16.17
N LYS A 8 4.52 -7.68 17.47
CA LYS A 8 3.52 -8.54 18.12
C LYS A 8 2.33 -7.78 18.71
N LYS A 9 2.21 -6.48 18.48
CA LYS A 9 1.07 -5.71 18.97
C LYS A 9 0.06 -5.50 17.83
N ARG A 10 -1.10 -6.15 17.94
CA ARG A 10 -2.22 -5.93 17.03
C ARG A 10 -2.81 -4.54 17.20
N LEU A 11 -3.38 -4.00 16.14
CA LEU A 11 -4.15 -2.77 16.22
C LEU A 11 -5.44 -2.98 17.03
N PRO A 12 -5.86 -1.99 17.84
CA PRO A 12 -7.11 -2.09 18.57
C PRO A 12 -8.29 -2.12 17.59
N PRO A 13 -9.30 -2.98 17.82
CA PRO A 13 -10.41 -3.19 16.88
C PRO A 13 -11.17 -1.91 16.51
N GLU A 14 -11.23 -0.96 17.43
CA GLU A 14 -11.98 0.30 17.28
C GLU A 14 -11.38 1.24 16.21
N ILE A 15 -10.09 1.07 15.86
CA ILE A 15 -9.42 1.92 14.88
C ILE A 15 -9.99 1.74 13.47
N PHE A 16 -10.64 0.59 13.19
CA PHE A 16 -11.10 0.22 11.85
C PHE A 16 -12.43 0.88 11.45
N ASP A 17 -13.15 1.53 12.37
CA ASP A 17 -14.42 2.22 12.12
C ASP A 17 -15.42 1.36 11.31
N LEU A 18 -15.61 0.13 11.74
CA LEU A 18 -16.45 -0.84 11.06
C LEU A 18 -17.95 -0.53 11.24
N PRO A 19 -18.78 -0.73 10.21
CA PRO A 19 -20.24 -0.64 10.33
C PRO A 19 -20.80 -1.90 11.03
N VAL A 20 -20.47 -2.06 12.31
CA VAL A 20 -20.64 -3.28 13.13
C VAL A 20 -22.06 -3.85 13.04
N GLU A 21 -23.09 -3.03 13.22
CA GLU A 21 -24.48 -3.50 13.20
C GLU A 21 -24.85 -4.13 11.85
N LYS A 22 -24.54 -3.43 10.75
CA LYS A 22 -24.81 -3.94 9.40
C LYS A 22 -24.01 -5.22 9.08
N MET A 23 -22.77 -5.29 9.53
CA MET A 23 -21.95 -6.50 9.36
C MET A 23 -22.54 -7.66 10.17
N ARG A 24 -22.95 -7.42 11.41
CA ARG A 24 -23.59 -8.43 12.29
C ARG A 24 -24.92 -8.94 11.75
N GLU A 25 -25.68 -8.09 11.05
CA GLU A 25 -26.90 -8.45 10.34
C GLU A 25 -26.65 -9.26 9.05
N GLY A 26 -25.38 -9.34 8.58
CA GLY A 26 -25.01 -10.00 7.33
C GLY A 26 -25.30 -9.16 6.07
N TYR A 27 -25.40 -7.83 6.20
CA TYR A 27 -25.72 -6.93 5.07
C TYR A 27 -24.67 -6.95 3.96
N TYR A 28 -23.39 -7.14 4.31
CA TYR A 28 -22.26 -7.17 3.37
C TYR A 28 -21.85 -8.58 2.95
N THR A 29 -22.66 -9.57 3.27
CA THR A 29 -22.36 -11.00 3.08
C THR A 29 -23.02 -11.52 1.81
N ASP A 30 -22.34 -12.40 1.09
CA ASP A 30 -22.99 -13.19 0.04
C ASP A 30 -24.20 -13.93 0.63
N ALA A 31 -25.38 -13.77 0.01
CA ALA A 31 -26.64 -14.21 0.57
C ALA A 31 -26.66 -15.69 0.98
N TYR A 32 -25.89 -16.53 0.29
CA TYR A 32 -25.83 -17.97 0.60
C TYR A 32 -25.22 -18.28 1.97
N PHE A 33 -24.36 -17.41 2.54
CA PHE A 33 -23.86 -17.59 3.90
C PHE A 33 -24.91 -17.26 4.95
N ASN A 34 -25.75 -16.24 4.71
CA ASN A 34 -26.91 -15.98 5.55
C ASN A 34 -27.89 -17.16 5.47
N HIS A 35 -28.17 -17.67 4.26
CA HIS A 35 -29.03 -18.84 4.07
C HIS A 35 -28.48 -20.09 4.77
N ALA A 36 -27.17 -20.33 4.71
CA ALA A 36 -26.53 -21.44 5.40
C ALA A 36 -26.71 -21.34 6.93
N ARG A 37 -26.42 -20.16 7.50
CA ARG A 37 -26.64 -19.87 8.93
C ARG A 37 -28.10 -20.10 9.32
N ASP A 38 -29.04 -19.51 8.59
CA ASP A 38 -30.46 -19.56 8.92
C ASP A 38 -31.01 -20.97 8.77
N THR A 39 -30.52 -21.75 7.79
CA THR A 39 -30.85 -23.17 7.63
C THR A 39 -30.43 -24.01 8.85
N LEU A 40 -29.19 -23.82 9.31
CA LEU A 40 -28.69 -24.52 10.49
C LEU A 40 -29.49 -24.16 11.76
N LEU A 41 -29.80 -22.89 11.92
CA LEU A 41 -30.60 -22.41 13.06
C LEU A 41 -32.04 -22.96 13.03
N ALA A 42 -32.68 -23.02 11.83
CA ALA A 42 -34.00 -23.54 11.66
C ALA A 42 -34.05 -25.05 11.93
N ASP A 43 -32.98 -25.81 11.60
CA ASP A 43 -32.82 -27.22 11.91
C ASP A 43 -32.38 -27.52 13.36
N GLY A 44 -32.18 -26.46 14.15
CA GLY A 44 -31.71 -26.58 15.54
C GLY A 44 -30.25 -27.02 15.68
N ARG A 45 -29.46 -26.93 14.60
CA ARG A 45 -28.07 -27.39 14.56
C ARG A 45 -27.11 -26.23 14.86
N ARG A 46 -26.11 -26.53 15.68
CA ARG A 46 -25.01 -25.63 16.03
C ARG A 46 -23.67 -26.35 15.94
N PRO A 47 -23.22 -26.66 14.70
CA PRO A 47 -22.02 -27.46 14.51
C PRO A 47 -20.78 -26.67 14.98
N ARG A 48 -19.95 -27.31 15.80
CA ARG A 48 -18.62 -26.79 16.13
C ARG A 48 -17.68 -27.11 14.99
N VAL A 49 -17.18 -26.08 14.33
CA VAL A 49 -16.29 -26.24 13.18
C VAL A 49 -14.89 -25.74 13.48
N VAL A 50 -13.91 -26.24 12.71
CA VAL A 50 -12.63 -25.57 12.50
C VAL A 50 -12.60 -25.12 11.06
N MET A 51 -12.59 -23.80 10.85
CA MET A 51 -12.43 -23.16 9.56
C MET A 51 -11.00 -22.69 9.41
N GLN A 52 -10.35 -23.02 8.30
CA GLN A 52 -9.02 -22.53 7.96
C GLN A 52 -9.09 -21.54 6.81
N VAL A 53 -8.29 -20.47 6.91
CA VAL A 53 -8.17 -19.42 5.89
C VAL A 53 -6.79 -19.48 5.28
N PHE A 54 -6.70 -19.40 3.96
CA PHE A 54 -5.45 -19.42 3.21
C PHE A 54 -5.62 -18.73 1.84
N GLN A 55 -4.50 -18.43 1.19
CA GLN A 55 -4.47 -18.00 -0.19
C GLN A 55 -3.56 -18.89 -1.06
N LYS A 56 -3.55 -18.67 -2.38
CA LYS A 56 -2.95 -19.60 -3.36
C LYS A 56 -1.53 -19.22 -3.78
N HIS A 57 -1.04 -18.04 -3.40
CA HIS A 57 0.22 -17.47 -3.87
C HIS A 57 1.13 -17.07 -2.70
N ASP A 58 2.44 -17.04 -2.93
CA ASP A 58 3.38 -16.45 -1.99
C ASP A 58 3.11 -14.94 -1.88
N SER A 59 3.06 -14.42 -0.67
CA SER A 59 2.67 -13.05 -0.43
C SER A 59 3.16 -12.49 0.91
N VAL A 60 2.99 -11.19 1.08
CA VAL A 60 3.10 -10.50 2.36
C VAL A 60 1.70 -10.24 2.88
N LEU A 61 1.37 -10.82 4.03
CA LEU A 61 0.04 -10.75 4.61
C LEU A 61 -0.31 -9.32 5.01
N GLY A 62 -1.52 -8.90 4.70
CA GLY A 62 -2.08 -7.62 5.12
C GLY A 62 -3.55 -7.75 5.46
N GLY A 63 -4.03 -6.92 6.41
CA GLY A 63 -5.44 -6.89 6.82
C GLY A 63 -5.83 -7.95 7.85
N MET A 64 -4.87 -8.64 8.45
CA MET A 64 -5.18 -9.65 9.47
C MET A 64 -5.80 -9.02 10.71
N ASP A 65 -5.26 -7.91 11.20
CA ASP A 65 -5.83 -7.22 12.35
C ASP A 65 -7.24 -6.66 12.07
N GLU A 66 -7.48 -6.16 10.83
CA GLU A 66 -8.82 -5.74 10.39
C GLU A 66 -9.79 -6.94 10.29
N ALA A 67 -9.35 -8.08 9.77
CA ALA A 67 -10.14 -9.31 9.72
C ALA A 67 -10.50 -9.86 11.11
N ILE A 68 -9.55 -9.81 12.05
CA ILE A 68 -9.80 -10.15 13.46
C ILE A 68 -10.81 -9.19 14.08
N ALA A 69 -10.70 -7.89 13.81
CA ALA A 69 -11.66 -6.90 14.31
C ALA A 69 -13.09 -7.17 13.78
N VAL A 70 -13.22 -7.57 12.50
CA VAL A 70 -14.50 -8.00 11.93
C VAL A 70 -15.08 -9.18 12.72
N LEU A 71 -14.29 -10.20 13.01
CA LEU A 71 -14.73 -11.35 13.81
C LEU A 71 -15.10 -10.94 15.22
N ARG A 72 -14.24 -10.15 15.89
CA ARG A 72 -14.39 -9.76 17.29
C ARG A 72 -15.63 -8.88 17.52
N LEU A 73 -15.84 -7.88 16.67
CA LEU A 73 -16.92 -6.90 16.84
C LEU A 73 -18.24 -7.35 16.22
N CYS A 74 -18.20 -8.19 15.16
CA CYS A 74 -19.37 -8.47 14.35
C CYS A 74 -19.86 -9.92 14.44
N SER A 75 -19.14 -10.87 15.07
CA SER A 75 -19.69 -12.19 15.40
C SER A 75 -20.82 -12.05 16.43
N HIS A 76 -21.69 -13.04 16.47
CA HIS A 76 -22.78 -13.05 17.46
C HIS A 76 -22.30 -13.31 18.89
N ASP A 77 -21.18 -14.03 19.05
CA ASP A 77 -20.53 -14.28 20.33
C ASP A 77 -19.03 -14.54 20.10
N TRP A 78 -18.19 -13.53 20.34
CA TRP A 78 -16.74 -13.66 20.19
C TRP A 78 -16.12 -14.60 21.22
N GLU A 79 -16.60 -14.56 22.47
CA GLU A 79 -16.04 -15.36 23.57
C GLU A 79 -16.24 -16.87 23.38
N ALA A 80 -17.19 -17.24 22.51
CA ALA A 80 -17.43 -18.64 22.13
C ALA A 80 -16.55 -19.11 20.96
N LEU A 81 -15.73 -18.22 20.39
CA LEU A 81 -14.80 -18.52 19.29
C LEU A 81 -13.36 -18.65 19.80
N THR A 82 -12.59 -19.53 19.19
CA THR A 82 -11.15 -19.62 19.35
C THR A 82 -10.48 -19.29 18.03
N VAL A 83 -9.79 -18.16 17.96
CA VAL A 83 -9.13 -17.70 16.75
C VAL A 83 -7.62 -17.75 16.92
N HIS A 84 -6.92 -18.37 15.97
CA HIS A 84 -5.47 -18.31 15.86
C HIS A 84 -5.12 -17.67 14.52
N ALA A 85 -4.13 -16.77 14.49
CA ALA A 85 -3.80 -16.02 13.29
C ALA A 85 -2.31 -15.63 13.23
N LEU A 86 -1.80 -15.43 12.01
CA LEU A 86 -0.55 -14.75 11.73
C LEU A 86 -0.69 -13.24 11.97
N TYR A 87 0.39 -12.48 11.77
CA TYR A 87 0.42 -11.03 11.90
C TYR A 87 0.48 -10.35 10.52
N ASP A 88 0.00 -9.12 10.48
CA ASP A 88 0.21 -8.24 9.33
C ASP A 88 1.72 -8.07 9.06
N GLY A 89 2.10 -8.19 7.79
CA GLY A 89 3.48 -8.14 7.35
C GLY A 89 4.24 -9.49 7.34
N ASP A 90 3.64 -10.57 7.85
CA ASP A 90 4.22 -11.90 7.74
C ASP A 90 4.29 -12.36 6.27
N GLU A 91 5.41 -12.95 5.91
CA GLU A 91 5.55 -13.65 4.62
C GLU A 91 4.88 -15.01 4.72
N VAL A 92 4.04 -15.32 3.73
CA VAL A 92 3.26 -16.55 3.68
C VAL A 92 3.47 -17.25 2.35
N SER A 93 3.58 -18.57 2.42
CA SER A 93 3.69 -19.43 1.24
C SER A 93 2.32 -19.76 0.67
N ALA A 94 2.30 -20.16 -0.60
CA ALA A 94 1.10 -20.61 -1.28
C ALA A 94 0.38 -21.72 -0.49
N ARG A 95 -0.90 -21.51 -0.17
CA ARG A 95 -1.75 -22.43 0.60
C ARG A 95 -1.34 -22.65 2.06
N GLU A 96 -0.51 -21.80 2.61
CA GLU A 96 -0.25 -21.75 4.05
C GLU A 96 -1.51 -21.26 4.78
N THR A 97 -1.89 -21.90 5.88
CA THR A 97 -2.99 -21.45 6.72
C THR A 97 -2.58 -20.20 7.48
N VAL A 98 -3.30 -19.10 7.27
CA VAL A 98 -3.00 -17.80 7.88
C VAL A 98 -3.88 -17.50 9.09
N MET A 99 -5.05 -18.14 9.18
CA MET A 99 -5.96 -18.01 10.30
C MET A 99 -6.79 -19.29 10.44
N THR A 100 -7.11 -19.65 11.68
CA THR A 100 -8.14 -20.66 11.99
C THR A 100 -9.19 -20.03 12.90
N ILE A 101 -10.45 -20.38 12.66
CA ILE A 101 -11.60 -19.98 13.47
C ILE A 101 -12.29 -21.27 13.96
N GLU A 102 -12.31 -21.48 15.25
CA GLU A 102 -12.96 -22.63 15.85
C GLU A 102 -14.15 -22.20 16.70
N GLY A 103 -15.30 -22.80 16.52
CA GLY A 103 -16.51 -22.52 17.28
C GLY A 103 -17.78 -22.91 16.53
N ASP A 104 -18.94 -22.51 17.08
CA ASP A 104 -20.25 -22.66 16.44
C ASP A 104 -20.28 -21.84 15.15
N TYR A 105 -20.41 -22.50 13.98
CA TYR A 105 -20.39 -21.86 12.68
C TYR A 105 -21.48 -20.79 12.52
N THR A 106 -22.62 -20.95 13.16
CA THR A 106 -23.73 -19.99 13.09
C THR A 106 -23.39 -18.63 13.69
N LEU A 107 -22.33 -18.53 14.54
CA LEU A 107 -21.90 -17.29 15.15
C LEU A 107 -21.13 -16.37 14.20
N PHE A 108 -20.51 -16.92 13.16
CA PHE A 108 -19.61 -16.15 12.27
C PHE A 108 -19.77 -16.44 10.76
N ALA A 109 -20.65 -17.35 10.35
CA ALA A 109 -20.88 -17.70 8.94
C ALA A 109 -21.12 -16.45 8.05
N HIS A 110 -21.86 -15.47 8.57
CA HIS A 110 -22.22 -14.23 7.88
C HIS A 110 -21.07 -13.24 7.72
N LEU A 111 -19.86 -13.56 8.21
CA LEU A 111 -18.70 -12.66 8.12
C LEU A 111 -17.68 -13.11 7.09
N GLU A 112 -17.86 -14.30 6.47
CA GLU A 112 -16.86 -14.89 5.57
C GLU A 112 -16.52 -13.98 4.40
N THR A 113 -17.50 -13.47 3.68
CA THR A 113 -17.28 -12.52 2.58
C THR A 113 -16.47 -11.30 3.03
N VAL A 114 -16.75 -10.80 4.22
CA VAL A 114 -16.15 -9.55 4.70
C VAL A 114 -14.67 -9.74 5.06
N TYR A 115 -14.35 -10.71 5.92
CA TYR A 115 -12.96 -10.90 6.33
C TYR A 115 -12.06 -11.42 5.19
N LEU A 116 -12.60 -12.22 4.27
CA LEU A 116 -11.85 -12.64 3.08
C LEU A 116 -11.57 -11.47 2.14
N GLY A 117 -12.54 -10.58 1.94
CA GLY A 117 -12.37 -9.37 1.12
C GLY A 117 -11.32 -8.42 1.69
N VAL A 118 -11.31 -8.23 3.02
CA VAL A 118 -10.28 -7.46 3.73
C VAL A 118 -8.89 -8.06 3.49
N LEU A 119 -8.72 -9.35 3.78
CA LEU A 119 -7.45 -10.06 3.58
C LEU A 119 -6.99 -10.00 2.13
N ALA A 120 -7.88 -10.20 1.17
CA ALA A 120 -7.57 -10.18 -0.26
C ALA A 120 -6.99 -8.81 -0.67
N ARG A 121 -7.69 -7.71 -0.36
CA ARG A 121 -7.26 -6.37 -0.76
C ARG A 121 -5.96 -5.95 -0.08
N ARG A 122 -5.89 -6.09 1.26
CA ARG A 122 -4.71 -5.62 2.01
C ARG A 122 -3.45 -6.42 1.69
N THR A 123 -3.58 -7.73 1.51
CA THR A 123 -2.47 -8.61 1.09
C THR A 123 -1.98 -8.29 -0.32
N LEU A 124 -2.89 -7.95 -1.26
CA LEU A 124 -2.50 -7.48 -2.59
C LEU A 124 -1.59 -6.24 -2.49
N VAL A 125 -2.04 -5.23 -1.74
CA VAL A 125 -1.30 -3.97 -1.60
C VAL A 125 0.03 -4.19 -0.88
N ALA A 126 0.05 -4.96 0.20
CA ALA A 126 1.27 -5.26 0.94
C ALA A 126 2.29 -6.00 0.06
N THR A 127 1.84 -7.01 -0.69
CA THR A 127 2.70 -7.80 -1.59
C THR A 127 3.29 -6.95 -2.72
N ASN A 128 2.47 -6.12 -3.37
CA ASN A 128 2.95 -5.22 -4.42
C ASN A 128 3.94 -4.19 -3.86
N THR A 129 3.66 -3.65 -2.68
CA THR A 129 4.55 -2.69 -2.02
C THR A 129 5.90 -3.33 -1.68
N ARG A 130 5.91 -4.57 -1.16
CA ARG A 130 7.14 -5.30 -0.87
C ARG A 130 7.98 -5.50 -2.14
N ARG A 131 7.38 -5.91 -3.25
CA ARG A 131 8.09 -6.09 -4.54
C ARG A 131 8.75 -4.79 -5.02
N VAL A 132 8.07 -3.65 -4.83
CA VAL A 132 8.60 -2.34 -5.17
C VAL A 132 9.77 -1.96 -4.24
N ILE A 133 9.66 -2.19 -2.94
CA ILE A 133 10.74 -1.95 -1.98
C ILE A 133 11.99 -2.76 -2.32
N GLU A 134 11.82 -4.04 -2.61
CA GLU A 134 12.92 -4.94 -2.98
C GLU A 134 13.60 -4.48 -4.28
N ALA A 135 12.82 -4.04 -5.27
CA ALA A 135 13.36 -3.50 -6.51
C ALA A 135 14.14 -2.18 -6.32
N ALA A 136 13.75 -1.36 -5.34
CA ALA A 136 14.29 -0.02 -5.14
C ALA A 136 15.66 0.02 -4.44
N ASN A 137 16.25 -1.13 -4.11
CA ASN A 137 17.58 -1.22 -3.52
C ASN A 137 17.79 -0.25 -2.33
N GLN A 138 16.87 -0.25 -1.37
CA GLN A 138 16.83 0.60 -0.17
C GLN A 138 16.57 2.10 -0.42
N LYS A 139 16.25 2.54 -1.62
CA LYS A 139 15.80 3.92 -1.87
C LYS A 139 14.38 4.15 -1.38
N PRO A 140 14.06 5.32 -0.82
CA PRO A 140 12.73 5.64 -0.32
C PRO A 140 11.64 5.50 -1.36
N ILE A 141 10.51 4.91 -0.96
CA ILE A 141 9.30 4.79 -1.77
C ILE A 141 8.23 5.70 -1.20
N ILE A 142 7.52 6.42 -2.07
CA ILE A 142 6.34 7.19 -1.74
C ILE A 142 5.11 6.47 -2.33
N PHE A 143 4.23 6.02 -1.47
CA PHE A 143 2.98 5.36 -1.81
C PHE A 143 1.95 6.39 -2.30
N MET A 144 1.70 6.44 -3.61
CA MET A 144 0.91 7.50 -4.28
C MET A 144 -0.42 7.04 -4.91
N PRO A 145 -1.05 5.92 -4.55
CA PRO A 145 -2.27 5.49 -5.23
C PRO A 145 -3.55 6.18 -4.77
N ALA A 146 -3.50 7.13 -3.85
CA ALA A 146 -4.69 7.74 -3.23
C ALA A 146 -5.80 8.16 -4.22
N ARG A 147 -5.43 8.74 -5.37
CA ARG A 147 -6.38 9.19 -6.41
C ARG A 147 -6.81 8.11 -7.40
N HIS A 148 -6.24 6.91 -7.29
CA HIS A 148 -6.51 5.81 -8.24
C HIS A 148 -7.64 4.90 -7.78
N ASP A 149 -8.18 5.11 -6.56
CA ASP A 149 -9.31 4.36 -6.03
C ASP A 149 -10.14 5.22 -5.05
N HIS A 150 -11.21 4.65 -4.50
CA HIS A 150 -12.14 5.34 -3.63
C HIS A 150 -11.50 5.72 -2.27
N HIS A 151 -11.82 6.92 -1.75
CA HIS A 151 -11.23 7.44 -0.51
C HIS A 151 -11.38 6.52 0.71
N ARG A 152 -12.45 5.72 0.79
CA ARG A 152 -12.70 4.82 1.93
C ARG A 152 -11.68 3.71 2.11
N ILE A 153 -10.93 3.37 1.07
CA ILE A 153 -9.91 2.32 1.18
C ILE A 153 -8.52 2.86 1.50
N GLN A 154 -8.32 4.18 1.45
CA GLN A 154 -7.00 4.81 1.58
C GLN A 154 -6.31 4.43 2.87
N THR A 155 -7.02 4.44 3.99
CA THR A 155 -6.45 4.15 5.32
C THR A 155 -5.87 2.74 5.41
N GLY A 156 -6.67 1.74 5.04
CA GLY A 156 -6.21 0.35 5.09
C GLY A 156 -5.16 0.02 4.02
N ASP A 157 -5.24 0.60 2.81
CA ASP A 157 -4.21 0.42 1.79
C ASP A 157 -2.88 1.07 2.22
N GLY A 158 -2.94 2.26 2.82
CA GLY A 158 -1.76 2.91 3.39
C GLY A 158 -1.12 2.07 4.50
N TYR A 159 -1.93 1.51 5.39
CA TYR A 159 -1.43 0.63 6.46
C TYR A 159 -0.83 -0.67 5.90
N ALA A 160 -1.44 -1.27 4.88
CA ALA A 160 -0.88 -2.44 4.20
C ALA A 160 0.50 -2.15 3.60
N ALA A 161 0.69 -0.97 3.00
CA ALA A 161 1.99 -0.52 2.53
C ALA A 161 2.98 -0.30 3.69
N TYR A 162 2.52 0.31 4.79
CA TYR A 162 3.33 0.55 5.98
C TYR A 162 3.87 -0.76 6.59
N VAL A 163 3.02 -1.79 6.77
CA VAL A 163 3.47 -3.07 7.34
C VAL A 163 4.42 -3.81 6.40
N ALA A 164 4.21 -3.73 5.09
CA ALA A 164 5.12 -4.30 4.10
C ALA A 164 6.53 -3.70 4.19
N GLY A 165 6.65 -2.40 4.44
CA GLY A 165 7.93 -1.73 4.66
C GLY A 165 8.50 -1.99 6.04
N GLY A 166 7.67 -1.90 7.07
CA GLY A 166 8.07 -2.03 8.48
C GLY A 166 8.75 -3.35 8.80
N THR A 167 8.30 -4.46 8.22
CA THR A 167 8.88 -5.79 8.46
C THR A 167 10.30 -5.96 7.90
N VAL A 168 10.69 -5.13 6.93
CA VAL A 168 12.06 -5.10 6.38
C VAL A 168 12.87 -3.88 6.85
N GLY A 169 12.31 -3.12 7.80
CA GLY A 169 12.96 -1.93 8.36
C GLY A 169 12.99 -0.73 7.40
N PHE A 170 12.05 -0.68 6.46
CA PHE A 170 11.99 0.33 5.41
C PHE A 170 10.74 1.21 5.55
N PRO A 171 10.86 2.48 5.98
CA PRO A 171 9.71 3.36 6.12
C PRO A 171 9.14 3.76 4.75
N ILE A 172 7.82 3.68 4.62
CA ILE A 172 7.09 4.13 3.43
C ILE A 172 6.54 5.52 3.68
N GLY A 173 6.80 6.44 2.74
CA GLY A 173 6.07 7.71 2.67
C GLY A 173 4.68 7.48 2.04
N VAL A 174 3.68 8.24 2.48
CA VAL A 174 2.32 8.21 1.92
C VAL A 174 1.86 9.61 1.55
N THR A 175 0.87 9.78 0.69
CA THR A 175 0.50 11.09 0.16
C THR A 175 -0.74 11.71 0.81
N THR A 176 -1.43 10.99 1.69
CA THR A 176 -2.57 11.53 2.44
C THR A 176 -2.48 11.19 3.92
N ASP A 177 -3.01 12.06 4.77
CA ASP A 177 -3.12 11.79 6.21
C ASP A 177 -4.00 10.57 6.49
N ALA A 178 -5.02 10.34 5.67
CA ALA A 178 -5.85 9.15 5.76
C ALA A 178 -5.04 7.87 5.60
N GLN A 179 -4.11 7.81 4.63
CA GLN A 179 -3.23 6.66 4.45
C GLN A 179 -2.32 6.41 5.67
N ALA A 180 -1.97 7.47 6.41
CA ALA A 180 -1.07 7.40 7.55
C ALA A 180 -1.78 7.23 8.90
N SER A 181 -3.10 7.31 8.95
CA SER A 181 -3.85 7.51 10.20
C SER A 181 -3.70 6.37 11.21
N TRP A 182 -3.60 5.11 10.77
CA TRP A 182 -3.50 3.96 11.70
C TRP A 182 -2.15 3.81 12.40
N TRP A 183 -1.12 4.52 11.98
CA TRP A 183 0.17 4.54 12.70
C TRP A 183 0.60 5.94 13.16
N GLY A 184 -0.28 6.94 13.03
CA GLY A 184 -0.02 8.30 13.51
C GLY A 184 0.96 9.10 12.65
N GLY A 185 1.17 8.71 11.39
CA GLY A 185 1.97 9.44 10.42
C GLY A 185 1.22 10.60 9.77
N LYS A 186 1.88 11.23 8.80
CA LYS A 186 1.30 12.30 7.97
C LYS A 186 1.60 12.09 6.50
N GLY A 187 0.73 12.61 5.64
CA GLY A 187 0.95 12.65 4.21
C GLY A 187 2.11 13.57 3.82
N VAL A 188 2.91 13.14 2.85
CA VAL A 188 3.95 13.95 2.22
C VAL A 188 3.47 14.45 0.86
N GLY A 189 3.95 15.61 0.44
CA GLY A 189 3.57 16.20 -0.83
C GLY A 189 4.69 17.01 -1.47
N THR A 190 4.47 17.36 -2.73
CA THR A 190 5.36 18.19 -3.54
C THR A 190 4.58 19.36 -4.09
N VAL A 191 5.25 20.35 -4.70
CA VAL A 191 4.57 21.37 -5.51
C VAL A 191 3.84 20.66 -6.66
N PRO A 192 2.49 20.70 -6.73
CA PRO A 192 1.74 19.99 -7.77
C PRO A 192 1.57 20.84 -9.03
N HIS A 193 1.31 20.19 -10.17
CA HIS A 193 0.97 20.86 -11.43
C HIS A 193 -0.18 21.88 -11.27
N ALA A 194 -1.18 21.56 -10.44
CA ALA A 194 -2.30 22.48 -10.18
C ALA A 194 -1.87 23.81 -9.57
N LEU A 195 -0.87 23.82 -8.68
CA LEU A 195 -0.33 25.07 -8.13
C LEU A 195 0.41 25.85 -9.21
N ILE A 196 1.21 25.19 -10.03
CA ILE A 196 1.92 25.81 -11.15
C ILE A 196 0.92 26.47 -12.10
N SER A 197 -0.15 25.74 -12.48
CA SER A 197 -1.24 26.26 -13.31
C SER A 197 -1.92 27.48 -12.67
N ALA A 198 -2.16 27.47 -11.35
CA ALA A 198 -2.76 28.60 -10.63
C ALA A 198 -1.89 29.84 -10.62
N TYR A 199 -0.58 29.70 -10.80
CA TYR A 199 0.37 30.81 -11.02
C TYR A 199 0.65 31.06 -12.51
N GLY A 200 -0.30 30.73 -13.39
CA GLY A 200 -0.22 31.02 -14.82
C GLY A 200 0.83 30.19 -15.57
N GLY A 201 1.19 29.02 -15.08
CA GLY A 201 2.22 28.15 -15.65
C GLY A 201 3.65 28.49 -15.22
N ASN A 202 3.84 29.48 -14.35
CA ASN A 202 5.17 29.86 -13.89
C ASN A 202 5.65 28.97 -12.74
N THR A 203 6.42 27.94 -13.07
CA THR A 203 6.95 26.96 -12.10
C THR A 203 7.84 27.60 -11.04
N VAL A 204 8.71 28.52 -11.42
CA VAL A 204 9.62 29.20 -10.48
C VAL A 204 8.86 30.06 -9.46
N LEU A 205 7.84 30.81 -9.93
CA LEU A 205 7.01 31.61 -9.04
C LEU A 205 6.20 30.73 -8.08
N ALA A 206 5.57 29.66 -8.59
CA ALA A 206 4.81 28.71 -7.77
C ALA A 206 5.70 28.06 -6.70
N ALA A 207 6.89 27.60 -7.08
CA ALA A 207 7.86 26.99 -6.19
C ALA A 207 8.36 27.97 -5.12
N THR A 208 8.63 29.23 -5.50
CA THR A 208 9.04 30.29 -4.56
C THR A 208 7.96 30.56 -3.53
N LYS A 209 6.70 30.71 -3.97
CA LYS A 209 5.56 30.95 -3.06
C LYS A 209 5.29 29.75 -2.14
N PHE A 210 5.43 28.54 -2.65
CA PHE A 210 5.32 27.33 -1.84
C PHE A 210 6.45 27.29 -0.77
N ALA A 211 7.68 27.58 -1.13
CA ALA A 211 8.80 27.59 -0.20
C ALA A 211 8.67 28.71 0.87
N GLU A 212 8.12 29.86 0.51
CA GLU A 212 7.80 30.94 1.46
C GLU A 212 6.70 30.52 2.44
N TRP A 213 5.67 29.85 1.97
CA TRP A 213 4.61 29.31 2.81
C TRP A 213 5.13 28.18 3.72
N ALA A 214 5.84 27.20 3.17
CA ALA A 214 6.40 26.09 3.93
C ALA A 214 7.30 26.58 5.08
N ALA A 215 8.14 27.57 4.85
CA ALA A 215 9.01 28.12 5.89
C ALA A 215 8.24 28.76 7.07
N ARG A 216 6.99 29.19 6.87
CA ARG A 216 6.16 29.81 7.93
C ARG A 216 5.25 28.81 8.61
N GLU A 217 4.62 27.93 7.84
CA GLU A 217 3.50 27.11 8.29
C GLU A 217 3.83 25.61 8.42
N ALA A 218 4.93 25.17 7.79
CA ALA A 218 5.25 23.75 7.66
C ALA A 218 6.78 23.54 7.47
N ALA A 219 7.57 24.02 8.42
CA ALA A 219 9.03 24.04 8.33
C ALA A 219 9.72 22.67 8.20
N ASP A 220 9.03 21.59 8.50
CA ASP A 220 9.46 20.20 8.38
C ASP A 220 9.22 19.61 6.98
N ILE A 221 8.55 20.34 6.06
CA ILE A 221 8.31 19.86 4.69
C ILE A 221 9.57 20.03 3.84
N ASN A 222 9.99 18.93 3.22
CA ASN A 222 10.99 18.92 2.17
C ASN A 222 10.44 19.57 0.88
N VAL A 223 10.87 20.79 0.55
CA VAL A 223 10.43 21.50 -0.65
C VAL A 223 10.87 20.76 -1.90
N THR A 224 9.96 20.02 -2.51
CA THR A 224 10.17 19.27 -3.74
C THR A 224 9.28 19.83 -4.84
N VAL A 225 9.85 20.10 -6.02
CA VAL A 225 9.16 20.80 -7.11
C VAL A 225 9.05 19.91 -8.35
N LEU A 226 7.84 19.81 -8.92
CA LEU A 226 7.64 19.23 -10.26
C LEU A 226 8.29 20.13 -11.31
N VAL A 227 9.07 19.55 -12.22
CA VAL A 227 9.84 20.29 -13.23
C VAL A 227 9.46 19.95 -14.67
N ASP A 228 8.44 19.13 -14.86
CA ASP A 228 7.95 18.66 -16.16
C ASP A 228 6.75 19.45 -16.71
N PHE A 229 6.33 20.56 -16.06
CA PHE A 229 5.14 21.31 -16.43
C PHE A 229 5.18 21.81 -17.89
N GLU A 230 6.30 22.34 -18.35
CA GLU A 230 6.50 22.76 -19.73
C GLU A 230 7.18 21.67 -20.59
N ASN A 231 7.32 20.47 -20.03
CA ASN A 231 8.01 19.35 -20.68
C ASN A 231 9.45 19.69 -21.08
N ASN A 232 10.14 20.46 -20.21
CA ASN A 232 11.54 20.90 -20.34
C ASN A 232 12.25 20.77 -18.99
N SER A 233 12.36 19.54 -18.50
CA SER A 233 12.71 19.24 -17.10
C SER A 233 14.11 19.73 -16.72
N VAL A 234 15.07 19.69 -17.61
CA VAL A 234 16.45 20.11 -17.34
C VAL A 234 16.52 21.62 -17.07
N GLU A 235 15.97 22.44 -17.97
CA GLU A 235 15.98 23.89 -17.83
C GLU A 235 15.19 24.34 -16.61
N THR A 236 13.98 23.81 -16.45
CA THR A 236 13.10 24.11 -15.30
C THR A 236 13.76 23.72 -13.98
N ALA A 237 14.46 22.58 -13.91
CA ALA A 237 15.19 22.17 -12.70
C ALA A 237 16.29 23.17 -12.32
N LEU A 238 17.05 23.67 -13.30
CA LEU A 238 18.08 24.68 -13.08
C LEU A 238 17.51 26.03 -12.63
N GLU A 239 16.42 26.49 -13.26
CA GLU A 239 15.75 27.73 -12.89
C GLU A 239 15.22 27.69 -11.45
N VAL A 240 14.54 26.59 -11.08
CA VAL A 240 14.02 26.36 -9.73
C VAL A 240 15.17 26.27 -8.71
N ALA A 241 16.25 25.55 -9.04
CA ALA A 241 17.42 25.41 -8.16
C ALA A 241 18.11 26.77 -7.91
N ARG A 242 18.26 27.60 -8.94
CA ARG A 242 18.81 28.94 -8.80
C ARG A 242 17.91 29.87 -7.97
N ALA A 243 16.59 29.81 -8.17
CA ALA A 243 15.63 30.68 -7.47
C ALA A 243 15.47 30.29 -5.98
N LEU A 244 15.47 29.03 -5.65
CA LEU A 244 15.22 28.56 -4.28
C LEU A 244 16.52 28.39 -3.48
N GLY A 245 17.65 28.14 -4.13
CA GLY A 245 18.93 27.89 -3.48
C GLY A 245 18.83 26.79 -2.42
N GLN A 246 19.24 27.07 -1.19
CA GLN A 246 19.25 26.09 -0.08
C GLN A 246 17.85 25.63 0.36
N ARG A 247 16.78 26.31 -0.01
CA ARG A 247 15.41 25.92 0.32
C ARG A 247 14.88 24.77 -0.54
N LEU A 248 15.49 24.51 -1.70
CA LEU A 248 15.12 23.39 -2.56
C LEU A 248 15.70 22.10 -2.00
N TRP A 249 14.84 21.15 -1.62
CA TRP A 249 15.27 19.81 -1.24
C TRP A 249 15.45 18.92 -2.48
N GLY A 250 14.49 18.94 -3.40
CA GLY A 250 14.55 18.10 -4.58
C GLY A 250 13.66 18.54 -5.73
N VAL A 251 13.86 17.92 -6.87
CA VAL A 251 13.01 18.03 -8.06
C VAL A 251 12.31 16.71 -8.30
N ARG A 252 11.08 16.78 -8.84
CA ARG A 252 10.31 15.59 -9.20
C ARG A 252 10.06 15.57 -10.70
N LEU A 253 10.42 14.43 -11.29
CA LEU A 253 10.12 14.10 -12.68
C LEU A 253 8.83 13.27 -12.72
N ASP A 254 7.84 13.70 -13.51
CA ASP A 254 6.53 13.04 -13.67
C ASP A 254 6.06 13.05 -15.12
N THR A 255 7.01 13.21 -16.09
CA THR A 255 6.74 13.26 -17.52
C THR A 255 5.82 12.13 -17.96
N SER A 256 4.74 12.47 -18.64
CA SER A 256 3.76 11.50 -19.14
C SER A 256 4.40 10.44 -20.04
N GLU A 257 3.98 9.19 -19.90
CA GLU A 257 4.45 8.08 -20.74
C GLU A 257 4.21 8.27 -22.26
N THR A 258 3.40 9.25 -22.64
CA THR A 258 3.08 9.60 -24.03
C THR A 258 3.88 10.79 -24.55
N LEU A 259 4.67 11.46 -23.72
CA LEU A 259 5.42 12.66 -24.08
C LEU A 259 6.92 12.40 -24.08
N VAL A 260 7.63 13.14 -24.93
CA VAL A 260 9.10 13.22 -24.96
C VAL A 260 9.50 14.56 -24.38
N ASP A 261 10.32 14.56 -23.32
CA ASP A 261 10.87 15.80 -22.77
C ASP A 261 11.74 16.53 -23.80
N ARG A 262 11.65 17.86 -23.88
CA ARG A 262 12.37 18.68 -24.85
C ARG A 262 13.88 18.49 -24.79
N SER A 263 14.41 18.23 -23.61
CA SER A 263 15.84 17.98 -23.43
C SER A 263 16.35 16.71 -24.13
N LEU A 264 15.45 15.83 -24.60
CA LEU A 264 15.78 14.60 -25.31
C LEU A 264 15.55 14.69 -26.82
N TRP A 265 15.01 15.78 -27.36
CA TRP A 265 14.60 15.83 -28.77
C TRP A 265 15.76 15.60 -29.75
N GLU A 266 16.96 16.08 -29.43
CA GLU A 266 18.14 15.89 -30.29
C GLU A 266 18.76 14.49 -30.20
N GLU A 267 18.32 13.68 -29.20
CA GLU A 267 18.84 12.33 -28.94
C GLU A 267 17.84 11.21 -29.27
N MET A 268 16.70 11.55 -29.88
CA MET A 268 15.69 10.54 -30.26
C MET A 268 16.28 9.60 -31.33
N GLY A 269 16.10 8.29 -31.14
CA GLY A 269 16.58 7.27 -32.09
C GLY A 269 16.54 5.88 -31.50
N ASP A 270 17.59 5.47 -30.82
CA ASP A 270 17.82 4.08 -30.45
C ASP A 270 17.21 3.62 -29.11
N PHE A 271 16.39 4.45 -28.47
CA PHE A 271 15.77 4.15 -27.17
C PHE A 271 14.34 4.67 -27.12
N LYS A 272 13.56 4.23 -26.12
CA LYS A 272 12.23 4.75 -25.83
C LYS A 272 12.33 6.11 -25.13
N PRO A 273 12.13 7.24 -25.83
CA PRO A 273 12.38 8.57 -25.27
C PRO A 273 11.21 9.12 -24.43
N THR A 274 10.06 8.43 -24.43
CA THR A 274 8.84 8.91 -23.76
C THR A 274 8.86 8.67 -22.26
N GLY A 275 8.15 9.51 -21.51
CA GLY A 275 8.00 9.40 -20.08
C GLY A 275 9.31 9.70 -19.33
N VAL A 276 9.29 9.41 -18.03
CA VAL A 276 10.52 9.46 -17.24
C VAL A 276 11.35 8.23 -17.56
N ASN A 277 12.45 8.45 -18.24
CA ASN A 277 13.42 7.44 -18.66
C ASN A 277 14.81 7.75 -18.10
N GLU A 278 15.73 6.80 -18.20
CA GLU A 278 17.07 6.89 -17.64
C GLU A 278 17.86 8.11 -18.14
N ARG A 279 17.84 8.37 -19.45
CA ARG A 279 18.56 9.51 -20.06
C ARG A 279 18.06 10.85 -19.52
N LEU A 280 16.75 11.00 -19.33
CA LEU A 280 16.18 12.21 -18.76
C LEU A 280 16.69 12.44 -17.35
N VAL A 281 16.72 11.40 -16.51
CA VAL A 281 17.21 11.50 -15.14
C VAL A 281 18.69 11.87 -15.11
N TRP A 282 19.51 11.23 -15.95
CA TRP A 282 20.93 11.54 -16.06
C TRP A 282 21.17 12.99 -16.49
N LYS A 283 20.45 13.47 -17.52
CA LYS A 283 20.58 14.87 -17.97
C LYS A 283 20.22 15.88 -16.88
N VAL A 284 19.16 15.63 -16.13
CA VAL A 284 18.78 16.49 -14.99
C VAL A 284 19.87 16.47 -13.91
N ARG A 285 20.41 15.28 -13.57
CA ARG A 285 21.47 15.15 -12.57
C ARG A 285 22.75 15.88 -13.01
N GLU A 286 23.21 15.63 -14.20
CA GLU A 286 24.42 16.27 -14.76
C GLU A 286 24.30 17.79 -14.82
N ALA A 287 23.15 18.31 -15.26
CA ALA A 287 22.90 19.74 -15.31
C ALA A 287 22.92 20.38 -13.91
N LEU A 288 22.28 19.74 -12.93
CA LEU A 288 22.29 20.19 -11.54
C LEU A 288 23.71 20.19 -10.95
N ASP A 289 24.48 19.12 -11.19
CA ASP A 289 25.86 18.99 -10.69
C ASP A 289 26.79 20.05 -11.30
N GLN A 290 26.72 20.24 -12.62
CA GLN A 290 27.50 21.28 -13.31
C GLN A 290 27.19 22.71 -12.82
N ALA A 291 25.97 22.91 -12.33
CA ALA A 291 25.52 24.19 -11.77
C ALA A 291 25.78 24.35 -10.26
N GLY A 292 26.41 23.34 -9.59
CA GLY A 292 26.73 23.38 -8.15
C GLY A 292 25.53 23.02 -7.25
N PHE A 293 24.60 22.19 -7.75
CA PHE A 293 23.41 21.75 -7.04
C PHE A 293 23.40 20.23 -6.78
N GLU A 294 24.55 19.61 -6.51
CA GLU A 294 24.74 18.17 -6.29
C GLU A 294 23.86 17.64 -5.14
N ARG A 295 23.53 18.50 -4.18
CA ARG A 295 22.69 18.16 -3.02
C ARG A 295 21.20 18.01 -3.36
N VAL A 296 20.74 18.57 -4.50
CA VAL A 296 19.32 18.53 -4.88
C VAL A 296 18.94 17.11 -5.24
N LYS A 297 17.91 16.59 -4.56
CA LYS A 297 17.42 15.23 -4.74
C LYS A 297 16.56 15.08 -5.99
N ILE A 298 16.56 13.90 -6.60
CA ILE A 298 15.71 13.56 -7.73
C ILE A 298 14.67 12.54 -7.30
N VAL A 299 13.40 12.91 -7.39
CA VAL A 299 12.24 12.03 -7.18
C VAL A 299 11.72 11.62 -8.56
N ALA A 300 11.70 10.33 -8.87
CA ALA A 300 11.14 9.81 -10.10
C ALA A 300 9.72 9.25 -9.87
N SER A 301 8.77 9.64 -10.72
CA SER A 301 7.39 9.17 -10.70
C SER A 301 6.83 9.11 -12.14
N GLY A 302 5.56 8.74 -12.30
CA GLY A 302 4.98 8.55 -13.64
C GLY A 302 5.27 7.16 -14.22
N GLY A 303 4.33 6.21 -14.03
CA GLY A 303 4.38 4.88 -14.62
C GLY A 303 5.43 3.93 -14.02
N PHE A 304 5.94 4.20 -12.81
CA PHE A 304 6.87 3.29 -12.14
C PHE A 304 6.15 2.11 -11.50
N ASP A 305 6.74 0.94 -11.69
CA ASP A 305 6.42 -0.34 -11.04
C ASP A 305 7.73 -1.04 -10.62
N ALA A 306 7.64 -2.24 -10.07
CA ALA A 306 8.81 -2.98 -9.60
C ALA A 306 9.82 -3.29 -10.72
N ASP A 307 9.35 -3.58 -11.93
CA ASP A 307 10.23 -3.95 -13.04
C ASP A 307 10.99 -2.74 -13.56
N LYS A 308 10.32 -1.62 -13.78
CA LYS A 308 10.97 -0.36 -14.19
C LYS A 308 11.94 0.15 -13.13
N ILE A 309 11.59 0.03 -11.84
CA ILE A 309 12.49 0.42 -10.74
C ILE A 309 13.75 -0.46 -10.76
N ARG A 310 13.58 -1.78 -10.92
CA ARG A 310 14.72 -2.72 -11.00
C ARG A 310 15.66 -2.36 -12.14
N GLU A 311 15.13 -2.08 -13.33
CA GLU A 311 15.90 -1.63 -14.49
C GLU A 311 16.72 -0.37 -14.16
N PHE A 312 16.10 0.63 -13.53
CA PHE A 312 16.75 1.86 -13.11
C PHE A 312 17.87 1.62 -12.10
N GLU A 313 17.65 0.72 -11.12
CA GLU A 313 18.66 0.40 -10.12
C GLU A 313 19.82 -0.42 -10.68
N GLU A 314 19.57 -1.38 -11.57
CA GLU A 314 20.57 -2.15 -12.29
C GLU A 314 21.48 -1.24 -13.14
N ASN A 315 20.89 -0.23 -13.79
CA ASN A 315 21.59 0.78 -14.58
C ASN A 315 22.15 1.96 -13.77
N ARG A 316 21.99 1.91 -12.41
CA ARG A 316 22.50 2.92 -11.49
C ARG A 316 22.03 4.33 -11.79
N VAL A 317 20.79 4.46 -12.25
CA VAL A 317 20.19 5.76 -12.53
C VAL A 317 20.13 6.61 -11.24
N PRO A 318 20.53 7.89 -11.28
CA PRO A 318 20.68 8.72 -10.09
C PRO A 318 19.34 9.25 -9.56
N VAL A 319 18.43 8.32 -9.20
CA VAL A 319 17.17 8.59 -8.50
C VAL A 319 17.42 8.49 -7.01
N ASP A 320 16.90 9.43 -6.23
CA ASP A 320 16.99 9.42 -4.77
C ASP A 320 15.73 8.79 -4.11
N SER A 321 14.57 8.86 -4.76
CA SER A 321 13.34 8.21 -4.30
C SER A 321 12.33 8.00 -5.43
N TYR A 322 11.45 7.01 -5.28
CA TYR A 322 10.43 6.69 -6.26
C TYR A 322 9.04 6.98 -5.75
N GLY A 323 8.22 7.65 -6.57
CA GLY A 323 6.78 7.81 -6.36
C GLY A 323 6.01 6.77 -7.16
N VAL A 324 5.32 5.84 -6.48
CA VAL A 324 4.61 4.74 -7.13
C VAL A 324 3.11 4.84 -6.86
N GLY A 325 2.33 4.85 -7.92
CA GLY A 325 0.89 5.00 -7.87
C GLY A 325 0.13 3.71 -8.11
N SER A 326 -0.60 3.63 -9.23
CA SER A 326 -1.54 2.55 -9.55
C SER A 326 -0.93 1.14 -9.51
N ALA A 327 0.37 0.98 -9.77
CA ALA A 327 1.05 -0.31 -9.72
C ALA A 327 0.94 -0.99 -8.35
N LEU A 328 0.86 -0.21 -7.25
CA LEU A 328 0.78 -0.74 -5.90
C LEU A 328 -0.59 -1.34 -5.54
N ILE A 329 -1.62 -0.97 -6.27
CA ILE A 329 -3.00 -1.42 -6.02
C ILE A 329 -3.58 -2.26 -7.17
N ARG A 330 -2.79 -2.50 -8.21
CA ARG A 330 -3.21 -3.22 -9.41
C ARG A 330 -3.08 -4.74 -9.21
N GLY A 331 -3.99 -5.49 -9.83
CA GLY A 331 -3.99 -6.94 -9.84
C GLY A 331 -5.17 -7.54 -9.10
N GLU A 332 -5.14 -8.86 -8.98
CA GLU A 332 -6.16 -9.67 -8.32
C GLU A 332 -5.52 -10.49 -7.20
N ASN A 333 -6.26 -10.69 -6.13
CA ASN A 333 -5.91 -11.59 -5.04
C ASN A 333 -7.19 -12.14 -4.42
N ASP A 334 -7.17 -13.40 -4.00
CA ASP A 334 -8.30 -14.04 -3.35
C ASP A 334 -7.82 -14.85 -2.14
N PHE A 335 -8.63 -14.88 -1.11
CA PHE A 335 -8.51 -15.81 0.00
C PHE A 335 -9.64 -16.82 -0.03
N THR A 336 -9.37 -17.97 0.53
CA THR A 336 -10.34 -19.07 0.65
C THR A 336 -10.47 -19.44 2.12
N ALA A 337 -11.71 -19.67 2.56
CA ALA A 337 -12.01 -20.29 3.83
C ALA A 337 -12.64 -21.66 3.57
N ASP A 338 -12.17 -22.68 4.27
CA ASP A 338 -12.74 -24.04 4.20
C ASP A 338 -13.02 -24.54 5.63
N ILE A 339 -14.22 -25.06 5.86
CA ILE A 339 -14.47 -25.91 7.03
C ILE A 339 -13.70 -27.20 6.82
N VAL A 340 -12.84 -27.54 7.76
CA VAL A 340 -11.97 -28.72 7.67
C VAL A 340 -12.27 -29.78 8.73
N LEU A 341 -12.84 -29.36 9.87
CA LEU A 341 -13.37 -30.25 10.90
C LEU A 341 -14.79 -29.80 11.28
N THR A 342 -15.67 -30.78 11.56
CA THR A 342 -17.01 -30.56 12.14
C THR A 342 -17.17 -31.52 13.29
N ASP A 343 -17.48 -31.00 14.49
CA ASP A 343 -17.64 -31.80 15.72
C ASP A 343 -16.44 -32.72 15.98
N GLY A 344 -15.22 -32.23 15.66
CA GLY A 344 -13.97 -32.95 15.82
C GLY A 344 -13.63 -33.96 14.70
N LEU A 345 -14.51 -34.16 13.74
CA LEU A 345 -14.29 -35.10 12.63
C LEU A 345 -13.92 -34.38 11.32
N PRO A 346 -13.04 -34.94 10.49
CA PRO A 346 -12.73 -34.41 9.18
C PRO A 346 -13.98 -34.28 8.31
N SER A 347 -14.21 -33.06 7.78
CA SER A 347 -15.39 -32.73 6.97
C SER A 347 -15.06 -31.86 5.75
N ALA A 348 -13.77 -31.73 5.43
CA ALA A 348 -13.34 -30.92 4.32
C ALA A 348 -13.86 -31.42 2.97
N LYS A 349 -14.16 -30.47 2.06
CA LYS A 349 -14.43 -30.75 0.66
C LYS A 349 -13.32 -31.61 0.04
N VAL A 350 -13.65 -32.51 -0.89
CA VAL A 350 -12.66 -33.31 -1.66
C VAL A 350 -11.56 -32.40 -2.25
N GLY A 351 -10.31 -32.76 -2.03
CA GLY A 351 -9.13 -31.97 -2.42
C GLY A 351 -8.71 -30.93 -1.38
N ARG A 352 -9.44 -30.79 -0.28
CA ARG A 352 -9.09 -29.97 0.87
C ARG A 352 -8.78 -30.85 2.08
N ARG A 353 -7.96 -30.37 2.99
CA ARG A 353 -7.66 -31.03 4.28
C ARG A 353 -7.22 -29.98 5.28
N TYR A 354 -7.33 -30.30 6.56
CA TYR A 354 -6.72 -29.50 7.60
C TYR A 354 -5.21 -29.44 7.41
N ARG A 355 -4.66 -28.21 7.44
CA ARG A 355 -3.23 -27.91 7.35
C ARG A 355 -2.86 -27.08 8.57
N PRO A 356 -2.43 -27.72 9.66
CA PRO A 356 -1.97 -26.99 10.84
C PRO A 356 -0.77 -26.12 10.49
N ASN A 357 -0.69 -24.94 11.10
CA ASN A 357 0.43 -24.04 11.00
C ASN A 357 0.86 -23.63 12.42
N GLU A 358 2.06 -24.06 12.81
CA GLU A 358 2.61 -23.80 14.15
C GLU A 358 2.96 -22.30 14.38
N ARG A 359 2.99 -21.50 13.32
CA ARG A 359 3.20 -20.06 13.39
C ARG A 359 1.96 -19.28 13.87
N LEU A 360 0.79 -19.90 13.85
CA LEU A 360 -0.44 -19.25 14.28
C LEU A 360 -0.41 -19.01 15.79
N GLU A 361 -0.70 -17.80 16.21
CA GLU A 361 -0.79 -17.42 17.62
C GLU A 361 -2.27 -17.20 18.01
N LEU A 362 -2.63 -17.58 19.24
CA LEU A 362 -3.96 -17.33 19.79
C LEU A 362 -4.24 -15.82 19.83
N VAL A 363 -5.39 -15.44 19.30
CA VAL A 363 -5.89 -14.07 19.38
C VAL A 363 -6.59 -13.88 20.71
N VAL A 364 -6.04 -13.01 21.54
CA VAL A 364 -6.56 -12.70 22.91
C VAL A 364 -7.44 -11.44 22.88
#